data_40c9da224204be3d0bd12b07c19af21c
#
_entry.id   40c9da224204be3d0bd12b07c19af21c
#
_cell.length_a   1.000
_cell.length_b   1.000
_cell.length_c   1.000
_cell.angle_alpha   90.00
_cell.angle_beta   90.00
_cell.angle_gamma   90.00
#
_symmetry.space_group_name_H-M   'P 1'
#
loop_
_entity.id
_entity.type
_entity.pdbx_description
1 polymer ?
#
loop_
_entity_poly.entity_id
_entity_poly.type
_entity_poly.pdbx_seq_one_letter_code
_entity_poly.pdbx_strand_id
1 'polypeptide(L)'
;MDKIQLTYKMKLRNIDKKTYKTLQYITKLSKNLYNEAIYLERSLYKELSSLNSGRENKLTNIEMVKIISGINIPNKPPKYLSEKERIYLAWKYKLSNFPADKMNEPFSSFVNYNILDKVVLSSNYFLLYSVSSQAVLQQVEKNYLSYFRTNKIKTKKPPYYLPKDGHFQLTFKRISKRNTQNGLFKVPVSTDFKKYAPKKRLLIDIQIKLPDKFKDANKYQINQIKIIPKNNARYFELCIIYTTSCEKINYLDKNQYLGIDLGLNNLMSCISTTGSPFIISGRKLKSYNQWYNKEIARLKSISDLNSNSPKITKKMNNIIQKRNNRVEDYMRKSARMVINYCIENKIGNIVVGYNKDFKRNINIGKKNNQNFVQIPLFKIRQKLKYLCEYYGINYKEQEESYTSKSSFLSQDPIPDYKDIPKKGTIEYIIYNSISNKDNQTLFSGTRISRGLYKDHNKNLFLNADINGAANILRKSTNNKEVYNSIRKTILEYPKVLKVA
;
A
#
# COMPACT_ATOMS: atom_id res chain seq x y z
N MET A 1 -15.24 10.26 21.86
CA MET A 1 -13.82 10.02 21.54
C MET A 1 -13.72 9.54 20.10
N ASP A 2 -12.87 10.17 19.30
CA ASP A 2 -12.65 9.77 17.92
C ASP A 2 -12.05 8.38 17.86
N LYS A 3 -12.56 7.56 16.93
CA LYS A 3 -12.09 6.20 16.75
C LYS A 3 -11.26 6.11 15.48
N ILE A 4 -10.15 5.38 15.56
CA ILE A 4 -9.26 5.11 14.42
C ILE A 4 -9.22 3.61 14.12
N GLN A 5 -9.18 3.27 12.83
CA GLN A 5 -8.98 1.89 12.39
C GLN A 5 -7.51 1.61 12.12
N LEU A 6 -6.95 0.66 12.83
CA LEU A 6 -5.55 0.27 12.77
C LEU A 6 -5.37 -1.19 12.31
N THR A 7 -4.17 -1.49 11.87
CA THR A 7 -3.79 -2.84 11.44
C THR A 7 -2.61 -3.36 12.23
N TYR A 8 -2.78 -4.53 12.84
CA TYR A 8 -1.70 -5.27 13.49
C TYR A 8 -1.33 -6.51 12.67
N LYS A 9 -0.04 -6.69 12.38
CA LYS A 9 0.46 -7.85 11.63
C LYS A 9 1.46 -8.63 12.46
N MET A 10 1.30 -9.95 12.49
CA MET A 10 2.24 -10.86 13.13
C MET A 10 2.43 -12.13 12.33
N LYS A 11 3.63 -12.71 12.38
CA LYS A 11 3.86 -14.05 11.86
C LYS A 11 3.29 -15.06 12.84
N LEU A 12 2.52 -16.04 12.34
CA LEU A 12 2.09 -17.18 13.15
C LEU A 12 3.32 -18.04 13.45
N ARG A 13 3.62 -18.17 14.73
CA ARG A 13 4.71 -19.00 15.26
C ARG A 13 4.10 -20.12 16.13
N ASN A 14 4.84 -21.21 16.29
CA ASN A 14 4.49 -22.30 17.19
C ASN A 14 3.07 -22.89 16.96
N ILE A 15 2.65 -22.95 15.69
CA ILE A 15 1.45 -23.67 15.29
C ILE A 15 1.80 -25.15 15.09
N ASP A 16 0.96 -26.03 15.58
CA ASP A 16 1.14 -27.47 15.43
C ASP A 16 1.03 -27.92 13.96
N LYS A 17 1.51 -29.12 13.66
CA LYS A 17 1.55 -29.69 12.31
C LYS A 17 0.17 -29.83 11.67
N LYS A 18 -0.86 -30.18 12.47
CA LYS A 18 -2.23 -30.37 11.96
C LYS A 18 -2.85 -29.01 11.63
N THR A 19 -2.75 -28.01 12.50
CA THR A 19 -3.16 -26.61 12.24
C THR A 19 -2.47 -26.08 10.99
N TYR A 20 -1.15 -26.26 10.85
CA TYR A 20 -0.40 -25.82 9.68
C TYR A 20 -0.94 -26.45 8.39
N LYS A 21 -1.12 -27.76 8.34
CA LYS A 21 -1.69 -28.48 7.18
C LYS A 21 -3.11 -28.03 6.86
N THR A 22 -3.92 -27.75 7.89
CA THR A 22 -5.29 -27.28 7.69
C THR A 22 -5.30 -25.88 7.07
N LEU A 23 -4.47 -24.97 7.56
CA LEU A 23 -4.34 -23.64 6.97
C LEU A 23 -3.82 -23.68 5.51
N GLN A 24 -2.89 -24.59 5.20
CA GLN A 24 -2.46 -24.83 3.81
C GLN A 24 -3.64 -25.31 2.95
N TYR A 25 -4.41 -26.28 3.43
CA TYR A 25 -5.55 -26.79 2.69
C TYR A 25 -6.61 -25.72 2.43
N ILE A 26 -7.06 -25.00 3.45
CA ILE A 26 -8.10 -23.97 3.31
C ILE A 26 -7.62 -22.81 2.43
N THR A 27 -6.36 -22.39 2.54
CA THR A 27 -5.81 -21.33 1.66
C THR A 27 -5.64 -21.79 0.21
N LYS A 28 -5.49 -23.10 -0.03
CA LYS A 28 -5.53 -23.69 -1.38
C LYS A 28 -6.95 -23.68 -1.97
N LEU A 29 -7.97 -24.03 -1.17
CA LEU A 29 -9.37 -23.90 -1.55
C LEU A 29 -9.71 -22.46 -1.92
N SER A 30 -9.26 -21.49 -1.10
CA SER A 30 -9.44 -20.06 -1.36
C SER A 30 -8.81 -19.62 -2.69
N LYS A 31 -7.62 -20.16 -3.06
CA LYS A 31 -6.99 -19.93 -4.36
C LYS A 31 -7.79 -20.56 -5.50
N ASN A 32 -8.32 -21.78 -5.29
CA ASN A 32 -9.13 -22.44 -6.31
C ASN A 32 -10.39 -21.62 -6.60
N LEU A 33 -11.11 -21.20 -5.57
CA LEU A 33 -12.29 -20.36 -5.72
C LEU A 33 -11.98 -19.02 -6.42
N TYR A 34 -10.84 -18.39 -6.09
CA TYR A 34 -10.38 -17.19 -6.81
C TYR A 34 -10.21 -17.48 -8.31
N ASN A 35 -9.57 -18.60 -8.66
CA ASN A 35 -9.36 -18.96 -10.05
C ASN A 35 -10.66 -19.32 -10.78
N GLU A 36 -11.60 -19.95 -10.12
CA GLU A 36 -12.95 -20.23 -10.67
C GLU A 36 -13.70 -18.94 -11.00
N ALA A 37 -13.67 -17.95 -10.12
CA ALA A 37 -14.29 -16.65 -10.37
C ALA A 37 -13.58 -15.89 -11.52
N ILE A 38 -12.25 -15.93 -11.58
CA ILE A 38 -11.49 -15.36 -12.72
C ILE A 38 -11.83 -16.09 -14.02
N TYR A 39 -12.00 -17.41 -13.96
CA TYR A 39 -12.38 -18.20 -15.14
C TYR A 39 -13.74 -17.77 -15.67
N LEU A 40 -14.74 -17.66 -14.81
CA LEU A 40 -16.09 -17.19 -15.19
C LEU A 40 -16.04 -15.80 -15.82
N GLU A 41 -15.37 -14.83 -15.20
CA GLU A 41 -15.25 -13.47 -15.74
C GLU A 41 -14.60 -13.43 -17.12
N ARG A 42 -13.58 -14.28 -17.34
CA ARG A 42 -12.94 -14.40 -18.65
C ARG A 42 -13.82 -15.10 -19.69
N SER A 43 -14.59 -16.10 -19.28
CA SER A 43 -15.54 -16.79 -20.13
C SER A 43 -16.69 -15.87 -20.54
N LEU A 44 -17.20 -15.04 -19.61
CA LEU A 44 -18.18 -13.99 -19.93
C LEU A 44 -17.65 -13.02 -20.98
N TYR A 45 -16.41 -12.55 -20.84
CA TYR A 45 -15.79 -11.67 -21.82
C TYR A 45 -15.62 -12.34 -23.19
N LYS A 46 -15.17 -13.59 -23.22
CA LYS A 46 -14.94 -14.37 -24.45
C LYS A 46 -16.28 -14.59 -25.18
N GLU A 47 -17.32 -14.99 -24.47
CA GLU A 47 -18.65 -15.23 -25.04
C GLU A 47 -19.24 -13.94 -25.62
N LEU A 48 -19.18 -12.82 -24.90
CA LEU A 48 -19.62 -11.52 -25.42
C LEU A 48 -18.82 -11.10 -26.66
N SER A 49 -17.52 -11.37 -26.69
CA SER A 49 -16.70 -11.07 -27.86
C SER A 49 -17.10 -11.91 -29.07
N SER A 50 -17.48 -13.18 -28.86
CA SER A 50 -18.01 -14.06 -29.89
C SER A 50 -19.36 -13.56 -30.42
N LEU A 51 -20.27 -13.14 -29.53
CA LEU A 51 -21.58 -12.61 -29.92
C LEU A 51 -21.48 -11.28 -30.67
N ASN A 52 -20.44 -10.50 -30.45
CA ASN A 52 -20.17 -9.24 -31.17
C ASN A 52 -19.37 -9.44 -32.48
N SER A 53 -18.90 -10.65 -32.74
CA SER A 53 -18.10 -10.93 -33.95
C SER A 53 -18.93 -10.67 -35.23
N GLY A 54 -18.33 -9.93 -36.17
CA GLY A 54 -19.00 -9.57 -37.44
C GLY A 54 -20.05 -8.47 -37.35
N ARG A 55 -20.25 -7.83 -36.17
CA ARG A 55 -21.17 -6.71 -35.99
C ARG A 55 -20.44 -5.38 -36.10
N GLU A 56 -21.07 -4.40 -36.77
CA GLU A 56 -20.56 -3.02 -36.81
C GLU A 56 -20.69 -2.36 -35.42
N ASN A 57 -21.79 -2.56 -34.74
CA ASN A 57 -22.07 -2.03 -33.41
C ASN A 57 -22.09 -3.14 -32.36
N LYS A 58 -21.64 -2.79 -31.13
CA LYS A 58 -21.72 -3.69 -29.99
C LYS A 58 -23.17 -3.93 -29.58
N LEU A 59 -23.46 -5.15 -29.16
CA LEU A 59 -24.77 -5.51 -28.59
C LEU A 59 -25.15 -4.56 -27.45
N THR A 60 -26.36 -4.07 -27.46
CA THR A 60 -26.97 -3.26 -26.40
C THR A 60 -27.52 -4.15 -25.27
N ASN A 61 -27.88 -3.54 -24.15
CA ASN A 61 -28.47 -4.28 -23.03
C ASN A 61 -29.87 -4.88 -23.45
N ILE A 62 -30.66 -4.18 -24.24
CA ILE A 62 -31.98 -4.68 -24.72
C ILE A 62 -31.82 -5.87 -25.67
N GLU A 63 -30.85 -5.84 -26.58
CA GLU A 63 -30.56 -6.97 -27.45
C GLU A 63 -30.09 -8.19 -26.65
N MET A 64 -29.26 -7.99 -25.61
CA MET A 64 -28.85 -9.07 -24.73
C MET A 64 -30.02 -9.66 -23.93
N VAL A 65 -31.01 -8.87 -23.51
CA VAL A 65 -32.23 -9.39 -22.89
C VAL A 65 -32.96 -10.32 -23.87
N LYS A 66 -33.12 -9.92 -25.13
CA LYS A 66 -33.77 -10.75 -26.18
C LYS A 66 -33.04 -12.07 -26.40
N ILE A 67 -31.70 -12.03 -26.50
CA ILE A 67 -30.86 -13.23 -26.65
C ILE A 67 -31.03 -14.17 -25.45
N ILE A 68 -30.97 -13.64 -24.23
CA ILE A 68 -31.01 -14.46 -23.01
C ILE A 68 -32.44 -15.03 -22.78
N SER A 69 -33.49 -14.29 -23.11
CA SER A 69 -34.87 -14.76 -22.97
C SER A 69 -35.19 -15.95 -23.89
N GLY A 70 -34.51 -16.06 -25.03
CA GLY A 70 -34.62 -17.20 -25.94
C GLY A 70 -33.80 -18.45 -25.48
N ILE A 71 -33.02 -18.37 -24.41
CA ILE A 71 -32.22 -19.49 -23.94
C ILE A 71 -32.87 -20.19 -22.77
N ASN A 72 -33.15 -21.49 -22.95
CA ASN A 72 -33.65 -22.32 -21.85
C ASN A 72 -32.49 -22.65 -20.86
N ILE A 73 -32.46 -21.94 -19.73
CA ILE A 73 -31.53 -22.22 -18.65
C ILE A 73 -32.22 -23.18 -17.67
N PRO A 74 -31.71 -24.42 -17.50
CA PRO A 74 -32.29 -25.39 -16.59
C PRO A 74 -32.44 -24.85 -15.17
N ASN A 75 -33.56 -25.11 -14.52
CA ASN A 75 -33.76 -24.74 -13.10
C ASN A 75 -33.02 -25.72 -12.18
N LYS A 76 -31.69 -25.72 -12.24
CA LYS A 76 -30.80 -26.54 -11.45
C LYS A 76 -29.84 -25.66 -10.66
N PRO A 77 -29.33 -26.13 -9.49
CA PRO A 77 -28.24 -25.43 -8.79
C PRO A 77 -27.04 -25.17 -9.72
N PRO A 78 -26.38 -23.99 -9.67
CA PRO A 78 -25.33 -23.60 -10.61
C PRO A 78 -24.16 -24.62 -10.73
N LYS A 79 -23.90 -25.41 -9.70
CA LYS A 79 -22.87 -26.46 -9.72
C LYS A 79 -23.15 -27.58 -10.74
N TYR A 80 -24.40 -27.75 -11.17
CA TYR A 80 -24.83 -28.76 -12.13
C TYR A 80 -25.08 -28.18 -13.53
N LEU A 81 -24.90 -26.86 -13.69
CA LEU A 81 -25.01 -26.20 -14.99
C LEU A 81 -23.69 -26.29 -15.77
N SER A 82 -23.80 -26.39 -17.09
CA SER A 82 -22.68 -26.25 -18.01
C SER A 82 -22.05 -24.85 -17.90
N GLU A 83 -20.86 -24.67 -18.45
CA GLU A 83 -20.19 -23.38 -18.50
C GLU A 83 -21.06 -22.32 -19.19
N LYS A 84 -21.63 -22.66 -20.35
CA LYS A 84 -22.46 -21.76 -21.15
C LYS A 84 -23.74 -21.36 -20.43
N GLU A 85 -24.42 -22.29 -19.79
CA GLU A 85 -25.60 -22.01 -18.97
C GLU A 85 -25.29 -21.11 -17.79
N ARG A 86 -24.12 -21.26 -17.15
CA ARG A 86 -23.67 -20.36 -16.07
C ARG A 86 -23.37 -18.95 -16.56
N ILE A 87 -22.82 -18.80 -17.75
CA ILE A 87 -22.57 -17.50 -18.39
C ILE A 87 -23.92 -16.78 -18.57
N TYR A 88 -24.89 -17.45 -19.20
CA TYR A 88 -26.20 -16.86 -19.46
C TYR A 88 -26.97 -16.58 -18.15
N LEU A 89 -26.87 -17.45 -17.16
CA LEU A 89 -27.47 -17.22 -15.85
C LEU A 89 -26.88 -15.97 -15.18
N ALA A 90 -25.56 -15.76 -15.27
CA ALA A 90 -24.92 -14.57 -14.73
C ALA A 90 -25.40 -13.30 -15.41
N TRP A 91 -25.55 -13.32 -16.73
CA TRP A 91 -26.10 -12.19 -17.48
C TRP A 91 -27.60 -11.97 -17.23
N LYS A 92 -28.37 -13.04 -17.05
CA LYS A 92 -29.78 -12.95 -16.64
C LYS A 92 -29.92 -12.22 -15.31
N TYR A 93 -29.11 -12.59 -14.29
CA TYR A 93 -29.10 -11.88 -13.01
C TYR A 93 -28.62 -10.42 -13.12
N LYS A 94 -27.71 -10.15 -14.03
CA LYS A 94 -27.25 -8.78 -14.28
C LYS A 94 -28.37 -7.90 -14.85
N LEU A 95 -29.08 -8.39 -15.82
CA LEU A 95 -30.08 -7.65 -16.55
C LEU A 95 -31.44 -7.57 -15.83
N SER A 96 -31.76 -8.51 -14.94
CA SER A 96 -33.07 -8.54 -14.23
C SER A 96 -33.35 -7.29 -13.37
N ASN A 97 -32.29 -6.54 -12.97
CA ASN A 97 -32.40 -5.30 -12.19
C ASN A 97 -31.69 -4.14 -12.89
N PHE A 98 -31.58 -4.18 -14.22
CA PHE A 98 -30.84 -3.14 -14.94
C PHE A 98 -31.73 -1.89 -15.11
N PRO A 99 -31.18 -0.67 -14.94
CA PRO A 99 -31.94 0.56 -15.09
C PRO A 99 -32.53 0.71 -16.50
N ALA A 100 -33.80 1.10 -16.59
CA ALA A 100 -34.50 1.22 -17.85
C ALA A 100 -33.90 2.28 -18.80
N ASP A 101 -33.37 3.37 -18.22
CA ASP A 101 -32.71 4.45 -18.96
C ASP A 101 -31.39 4.01 -19.64
N LYS A 102 -30.82 2.87 -19.23
CA LYS A 102 -29.54 2.35 -19.76
C LYS A 102 -29.71 1.14 -20.70
N MET A 103 -30.94 0.80 -21.07
CA MET A 103 -31.19 -0.38 -21.90
C MET A 103 -30.60 -0.28 -23.31
N ASN A 104 -30.43 0.92 -23.84
CA ASN A 104 -29.84 1.18 -25.17
C ASN A 104 -28.29 1.33 -25.13
N GLU A 105 -27.70 1.33 -23.94
CA GLU A 105 -26.23 1.37 -23.82
C GLU A 105 -25.59 0.04 -24.25
N PRO A 106 -24.31 0.06 -24.70
CA PRO A 106 -23.57 -1.15 -25.02
C PRO A 106 -23.45 -2.09 -23.80
N PHE A 107 -23.71 -3.37 -24.02
CA PHE A 107 -23.66 -4.38 -22.98
C PHE A 107 -22.21 -4.64 -22.53
N SER A 108 -22.02 -4.71 -21.23
CA SER A 108 -20.75 -5.08 -20.59
C SER A 108 -20.81 -6.51 -20.05
N SER A 109 -19.81 -7.33 -20.36
CA SER A 109 -19.73 -8.72 -19.84
C SER A 109 -19.48 -8.81 -18.34
N PHE A 110 -18.87 -7.77 -17.73
CA PHE A 110 -18.46 -7.78 -16.33
C PHE A 110 -19.67 -7.95 -15.39
N VAL A 111 -19.51 -8.83 -14.39
CA VAL A 111 -20.47 -9.02 -13.32
C VAL A 111 -19.90 -8.64 -11.95
N ASN A 112 -20.77 -8.13 -11.08
CA ASN A 112 -20.36 -7.74 -9.74
C ASN A 112 -20.33 -8.94 -8.77
N TYR A 113 -19.83 -8.71 -7.56
CA TYR A 113 -19.75 -9.71 -6.50
C TYR A 113 -21.10 -10.40 -6.22
N ASN A 114 -22.23 -9.67 -6.20
CA ASN A 114 -23.54 -10.25 -5.88
C ASN A 114 -23.98 -11.31 -6.89
N ILE A 115 -23.58 -11.15 -8.15
CA ILE A 115 -23.84 -12.13 -9.21
C ILE A 115 -22.86 -13.30 -9.11
N LEU A 116 -21.56 -13.02 -8.90
CA LEU A 116 -20.56 -14.06 -8.68
C LEU A 116 -20.96 -14.99 -7.53
N ASP A 117 -21.46 -14.42 -6.42
CA ASP A 117 -21.90 -15.16 -5.23
C ASP A 117 -23.09 -16.13 -5.53
N LYS A 118 -23.92 -15.81 -6.52
CA LYS A 118 -25.02 -16.65 -6.97
C LYS A 118 -24.63 -17.74 -7.98
N VAL A 119 -23.55 -17.54 -8.73
CA VAL A 119 -23.20 -18.39 -9.88
C VAL A 119 -21.97 -19.26 -9.61
N VAL A 120 -20.99 -18.79 -8.81
CA VAL A 120 -19.78 -19.54 -8.45
C VAL A 120 -20.04 -20.39 -7.20
N LEU A 121 -20.92 -21.37 -7.29
CA LEU A 121 -21.31 -22.28 -6.19
C LEU A 121 -20.63 -23.64 -6.36
N SER A 122 -19.29 -23.68 -6.22
CA SER A 122 -18.48 -24.90 -6.33
C SER A 122 -18.26 -25.59 -4.97
N SER A 123 -17.66 -26.77 -4.99
CA SER A 123 -17.21 -27.43 -3.77
C SER A 123 -16.19 -26.58 -2.99
N ASN A 124 -15.32 -25.81 -3.67
CA ASN A 124 -14.39 -24.90 -3.04
C ASN A 124 -15.12 -23.75 -2.31
N TYR A 125 -16.24 -23.27 -2.84
CA TYR A 125 -17.08 -22.26 -2.20
C TYR A 125 -17.66 -22.78 -0.88
N PHE A 126 -18.27 -23.98 -0.89
CA PHE A 126 -18.96 -24.54 0.29
C PHE A 126 -18.01 -25.08 1.35
N LEU A 127 -16.84 -25.58 0.97
CA LEU A 127 -15.82 -26.03 1.92
C LEU A 127 -15.15 -24.87 2.68
N LEU A 128 -15.17 -23.66 2.14
CA LEU A 128 -14.73 -22.47 2.84
C LEU A 128 -15.84 -21.93 3.77
N TYR A 129 -15.44 -21.25 4.84
CA TYR A 129 -16.39 -20.47 5.63
C TYR A 129 -17.03 -19.39 4.76
N SER A 130 -18.36 -19.27 4.75
CA SER A 130 -19.13 -18.43 3.82
C SER A 130 -18.60 -17.01 3.66
N VAL A 131 -18.31 -16.32 4.79
CA VAL A 131 -17.73 -14.96 4.77
C VAL A 131 -16.35 -14.92 4.08
N SER A 132 -15.58 -16.01 4.18
CA SER A 132 -14.28 -16.10 3.49
C SER A 132 -14.47 -16.34 1.99
N SER A 133 -15.42 -17.17 1.57
CA SER A 133 -15.78 -17.39 0.16
C SER A 133 -16.22 -16.07 -0.48
N GLN A 134 -17.14 -15.38 0.15
CA GLN A 134 -17.62 -14.07 -0.28
C GLN A 134 -16.49 -13.04 -0.39
N ALA A 135 -15.56 -13.04 0.58
CA ALA A 135 -14.42 -12.12 0.54
C ALA A 135 -13.45 -12.40 -0.62
N VAL A 136 -13.34 -13.66 -1.07
CA VAL A 136 -12.58 -14.03 -2.27
C VAL A 136 -13.24 -13.44 -3.52
N LEU A 137 -14.54 -13.62 -3.68
CA LEU A 137 -15.29 -13.09 -4.82
C LEU A 137 -15.27 -11.55 -4.85
N GLN A 138 -15.44 -10.89 -3.70
CA GLN A 138 -15.28 -9.44 -3.57
C GLN A 138 -13.88 -8.96 -3.98
N GLN A 139 -12.83 -9.77 -3.74
CA GLN A 139 -11.49 -9.42 -4.16
C GLN A 139 -11.32 -9.54 -5.68
N VAL A 140 -11.96 -10.51 -6.32
CA VAL A 140 -12.00 -10.63 -7.80
C VAL A 140 -12.64 -9.38 -8.40
N GLU A 141 -13.82 -9.00 -7.93
CA GLU A 141 -14.50 -7.77 -8.35
C GLU A 141 -13.59 -6.54 -8.21
N LYS A 142 -12.97 -6.34 -7.04
CA LYS A 142 -12.05 -5.22 -6.80
C LYS A 142 -10.87 -5.20 -7.78
N ASN A 143 -10.36 -6.36 -8.12
CA ASN A 143 -9.25 -6.48 -9.07
C ASN A 143 -9.67 -6.04 -10.47
N TYR A 144 -10.86 -6.45 -10.94
CA TYR A 144 -11.43 -6.02 -12.23
C TYR A 144 -11.78 -4.53 -12.24
N LEU A 145 -12.41 -4.01 -11.20
CA LEU A 145 -12.70 -2.57 -11.08
C LEU A 145 -11.41 -1.73 -11.09
N SER A 146 -10.35 -2.20 -10.41
CA SER A 146 -9.02 -1.56 -10.47
C SER A 146 -8.44 -1.60 -11.88
N TYR A 147 -8.59 -2.71 -12.59
CA TYR A 147 -8.16 -2.84 -13.98
C TYR A 147 -8.89 -1.85 -14.88
N PHE A 148 -10.21 -1.78 -14.83
CA PHE A 148 -11.01 -0.86 -15.66
C PHE A 148 -10.69 0.60 -15.40
N ARG A 149 -10.54 1.02 -14.13
CA ARG A 149 -10.14 2.39 -13.76
C ARG A 149 -8.78 2.79 -14.34
N THR A 150 -7.90 1.84 -14.56
CA THR A 150 -6.52 2.07 -14.99
C THR A 150 -6.26 1.67 -16.44
N ASN A 151 -7.27 1.16 -17.16
CA ASN A 151 -7.16 0.66 -18.55
C ASN A 151 -6.84 1.75 -19.58
N LYS A 152 -6.96 3.03 -19.21
CA LYS A 152 -6.44 4.18 -20.01
C LYS A 152 -4.92 4.09 -20.24
N ILE A 153 -4.20 3.26 -19.48
CA ILE A 153 -2.76 2.99 -19.64
C ILE A 153 -2.64 1.68 -20.41
N LYS A 154 -2.32 1.73 -21.70
CA LYS A 154 -2.24 0.60 -22.68
C LYS A 154 -1.40 -0.63 -22.23
N THR A 155 -0.64 -0.55 -21.13
CA THR A 155 0.29 -1.60 -20.66
C THR A 155 -0.28 -2.53 -19.59
N LYS A 156 -1.50 -2.30 -19.07
CA LYS A 156 -2.07 -3.12 -18.00
C LYS A 156 -2.84 -4.31 -18.56
N LYS A 157 -2.53 -5.48 -18.02
CA LYS A 157 -3.23 -6.74 -18.33
C LYS A 157 -4.41 -6.96 -17.36
N PRO A 158 -5.52 -7.61 -17.80
CA PRO A 158 -6.62 -7.98 -16.92
C PRO A 158 -6.14 -8.93 -15.80
N PRO A 159 -6.92 -9.05 -14.71
CA PRO A 159 -6.63 -10.00 -13.64
C PRO A 159 -6.41 -11.41 -14.19
N TYR A 160 -5.40 -12.11 -13.67
CA TYR A 160 -4.98 -13.42 -14.14
C TYR A 160 -5.08 -14.48 -13.04
N TYR A 161 -4.98 -15.76 -13.44
CA TYR A 161 -4.99 -16.90 -12.52
C TYR A 161 -3.82 -16.88 -11.56
N LEU A 162 -4.07 -17.33 -10.35
CA LEU A 162 -3.02 -17.67 -9.40
C LEU A 162 -2.38 -19.03 -9.78
N PRO A 163 -1.09 -19.23 -9.49
CA PRO A 163 -0.37 -20.46 -9.84
C PRO A 163 -1.06 -21.73 -9.30
N LYS A 164 -0.91 -22.87 -10.02
CA LYS A 164 -1.50 -24.16 -9.65
C LYS A 164 -1.22 -24.53 -8.19
N ASP A 165 0.03 -24.38 -7.75
CA ASP A 165 0.48 -24.67 -6.39
C ASP A 165 0.39 -23.47 -5.45
N GLY A 166 -0.27 -22.38 -5.88
CA GLY A 166 -0.43 -21.16 -5.10
C GLY A 166 -1.45 -21.31 -3.98
N HIS A 167 -1.48 -20.28 -3.15
CA HIS A 167 -2.41 -20.12 -2.03
C HIS A 167 -3.00 -18.72 -2.04
N PHE A 168 -4.20 -18.54 -1.50
CA PHE A 168 -4.82 -17.23 -1.36
C PHE A 168 -5.24 -16.98 0.08
N GLN A 169 -5.35 -15.70 0.46
CA GLN A 169 -5.67 -15.29 1.82
C GLN A 169 -7.09 -15.71 2.25
N LEU A 170 -7.24 -15.98 3.54
CA LEU A 170 -8.54 -16.12 4.19
C LEU A 170 -8.89 -14.80 4.87
N THR A 171 -10.15 -14.41 4.76
CA THR A 171 -10.64 -13.16 5.35
C THR A 171 -11.88 -13.44 6.18
N PHE A 172 -11.83 -13.09 7.46
CA PHE A 172 -12.93 -13.22 8.41
C PHE A 172 -13.39 -11.82 8.81
N LYS A 173 -14.61 -11.46 8.46
CA LYS A 173 -15.28 -10.20 8.81
C LYS A 173 -16.35 -10.47 9.86
N ARG A 174 -16.81 -9.43 10.56
CA ARG A 174 -17.88 -9.52 11.56
C ARG A 174 -17.58 -10.58 12.62
N ILE A 175 -16.39 -10.49 13.20
CA ILE A 175 -15.90 -11.45 14.19
C ILE A 175 -16.70 -11.28 15.49
N SER A 176 -17.41 -12.32 15.89
CA SER A 176 -18.13 -12.31 17.17
C SER A 176 -17.17 -12.39 18.37
N LYS A 177 -17.60 -11.89 19.53
CA LYS A 177 -16.84 -12.03 20.79
C LYS A 177 -16.49 -13.49 21.09
N ARG A 178 -17.40 -14.44 20.76
CA ARG A 178 -17.16 -15.90 20.93
C ARG A 178 -15.97 -16.42 20.14
N ASN A 179 -15.65 -15.79 19.00
CA ASN A 179 -14.50 -16.19 18.18
C ASN A 179 -13.16 -15.67 18.71
N THR A 180 -13.16 -14.73 19.67
CA THR A 180 -11.93 -14.10 20.20
C THR A 180 -11.85 -14.17 21.72
N GLN A 181 -12.51 -15.15 22.36
CA GLN A 181 -12.47 -15.33 23.80
C GLN A 181 -11.09 -15.73 24.30
N ASN A 182 -10.76 -15.30 25.51
CA ASN A 182 -9.53 -15.67 26.24
C ASN A 182 -8.22 -15.41 25.45
N GLY A 183 -8.22 -14.43 24.54
CA GLY A 183 -7.05 -14.14 23.72
C GLY A 183 -6.75 -15.18 22.64
N LEU A 184 -7.72 -16.03 22.31
CA LEU A 184 -7.64 -17.03 21.24
C LEU A 184 -8.61 -16.66 20.13
N PHE A 185 -8.16 -16.74 18.88
CA PHE A 185 -9.04 -16.66 17.72
C PHE A 185 -9.42 -18.06 17.26
N LYS A 186 -10.67 -18.42 17.47
CA LYS A 186 -11.25 -19.63 16.92
C LYS A 186 -11.59 -19.41 15.45
N VAL A 187 -10.84 -20.08 14.57
CA VAL A 187 -10.99 -19.90 13.11
C VAL A 187 -12.31 -20.55 12.65
N PRO A 188 -13.27 -19.76 12.12
CA PRO A 188 -14.51 -20.33 11.64
C PRO A 188 -14.29 -21.23 10.42
N VAL A 189 -14.92 -22.39 10.42
CA VAL A 189 -14.95 -23.34 9.30
C VAL A 189 -16.41 -23.64 8.92
N SER A 190 -16.66 -24.02 7.67
CA SER A 190 -18.00 -24.34 7.19
C SER A 190 -18.51 -25.67 7.74
N THR A 191 -19.82 -25.90 7.67
CA THR A 191 -20.45 -27.17 7.97
C THR A 191 -19.96 -28.27 7.05
N ASP A 192 -19.82 -27.97 5.76
CA ASP A 192 -19.31 -28.93 4.77
C ASP A 192 -17.85 -29.30 5.02
N PHE A 193 -17.02 -28.34 5.44
CA PHE A 193 -15.66 -28.65 5.86
C PHE A 193 -15.66 -29.64 7.05
N LYS A 194 -16.50 -29.42 8.05
CA LYS A 194 -16.61 -30.34 9.19
C LYS A 194 -17.06 -31.74 8.80
N LYS A 195 -17.92 -31.84 7.78
CA LYS A 195 -18.47 -33.11 7.30
C LYS A 195 -17.49 -33.86 6.38
N TYR A 196 -16.87 -33.16 5.41
CA TYR A 196 -16.14 -33.77 4.30
C TYR A 196 -14.61 -33.64 4.38
N ALA A 197 -14.06 -32.80 5.29
CA ALA A 197 -12.62 -32.68 5.43
C ALA A 197 -11.98 -33.97 5.95
N PRO A 198 -10.79 -34.37 5.46
CA PRO A 198 -10.08 -35.56 5.88
C PRO A 198 -9.59 -35.43 7.35
N LYS A 199 -10.46 -35.77 8.30
CA LYS A 199 -10.28 -35.61 9.77
C LYS A 199 -8.98 -36.22 10.31
N LYS A 200 -8.50 -37.32 9.71
CA LYS A 200 -7.20 -37.94 10.09
C LYS A 200 -6.02 -37.02 9.89
N ARG A 201 -6.10 -36.08 8.91
CA ARG A 201 -4.99 -35.19 8.48
C ARG A 201 -5.19 -33.73 8.86
N LEU A 202 -6.43 -33.28 9.03
CA LEU A 202 -6.80 -31.88 9.22
C LEU A 202 -7.52 -31.68 10.57
N LEU A 203 -7.37 -30.48 11.11
CA LEU A 203 -8.02 -30.06 12.36
C LEU A 203 -9.31 -29.28 12.04
N ILE A 204 -10.39 -29.58 12.75
CA ILE A 204 -11.67 -28.87 12.57
C ILE A 204 -11.74 -27.65 13.51
N ASP A 205 -11.20 -27.77 14.71
CA ASP A 205 -11.15 -26.69 15.69
C ASP A 205 -9.76 -26.07 15.71
N ILE A 206 -9.61 -24.97 14.97
CA ILE A 206 -8.35 -24.25 14.84
C ILE A 206 -8.39 -23.05 15.77
N GLN A 207 -7.43 -22.98 16.70
CA GLN A 207 -7.29 -21.88 17.62
C GLN A 207 -5.93 -21.19 17.41
N ILE A 208 -5.96 -19.85 17.27
CA ILE A 208 -4.77 -19.03 17.07
C ILE A 208 -4.65 -18.05 18.21
N LYS A 209 -3.52 -18.04 18.91
CA LYS A 209 -3.24 -17.09 19.99
C LYS A 209 -3.13 -15.67 19.42
N LEU A 210 -3.94 -14.77 19.96
CA LEU A 210 -3.88 -13.34 19.67
C LEU A 210 -2.87 -12.65 20.58
N PRO A 211 -2.31 -11.51 20.18
CA PRO A 211 -1.52 -10.65 21.07
C PRO A 211 -2.33 -10.22 22.30
N ASP A 212 -1.66 -10.10 23.45
CA ASP A 212 -2.31 -9.84 24.73
C ASP A 212 -3.14 -8.56 24.76
N LYS A 213 -2.76 -7.55 24.00
CA LYS A 213 -3.55 -6.32 23.90
C LYS A 213 -4.99 -6.53 23.42
N PHE A 214 -5.27 -7.57 22.64
CA PHE A 214 -6.61 -7.89 22.14
C PHE A 214 -7.47 -8.67 23.15
N LYS A 215 -6.96 -8.96 24.35
CA LYS A 215 -7.77 -9.47 25.46
C LYS A 215 -8.75 -8.41 25.96
N ASP A 216 -8.39 -7.11 25.86
CA ASP A 216 -9.27 -6.01 26.18
C ASP A 216 -10.12 -5.64 24.94
N ALA A 217 -11.28 -6.30 24.86
CA ALA A 217 -12.24 -6.09 23.76
C ALA A 217 -12.96 -4.71 23.82
N ASN A 218 -12.93 -4.02 24.97
CA ASN A 218 -13.53 -2.70 25.12
C ASN A 218 -12.63 -1.62 24.50
N LYS A 219 -11.30 -1.76 24.67
CA LYS A 219 -10.32 -0.85 24.09
C LYS A 219 -10.02 -1.18 22.62
N TYR A 220 -10.02 -2.46 22.22
CA TYR A 220 -9.62 -2.92 20.90
C TYR A 220 -10.70 -3.76 20.23
N GLN A 221 -11.58 -3.14 19.47
CA GLN A 221 -12.63 -3.83 18.73
C GLN A 221 -12.06 -4.45 17.44
N ILE A 222 -12.01 -5.77 17.36
CA ILE A 222 -11.55 -6.47 16.16
C ILE A 222 -12.68 -6.48 15.12
N ASN A 223 -12.41 -5.85 13.95
CA ASN A 223 -13.36 -5.77 12.84
C ASN A 223 -13.14 -6.89 11.82
N GLN A 224 -11.89 -7.27 11.60
CA GLN A 224 -11.52 -8.24 10.59
C GLN A 224 -10.21 -8.92 10.94
N ILE A 225 -10.14 -10.23 10.69
CA ILE A 225 -8.89 -11.01 10.74
C ILE A 225 -8.63 -11.59 9.36
N LYS A 226 -7.37 -11.47 8.89
CA LYS A 226 -6.89 -12.13 7.67
C LYS A 226 -5.78 -13.10 8.03
N ILE A 227 -5.84 -14.30 7.46
CA ILE A 227 -4.73 -15.26 7.49
C ILE A 227 -4.11 -15.24 6.10
N ILE A 228 -2.87 -14.76 6.00
CA ILE A 228 -2.18 -14.49 4.74
C ILE A 228 -1.08 -15.52 4.54
N PRO A 229 -1.20 -16.42 3.55
CA PRO A 229 -0.12 -17.34 3.22
C PRO A 229 1.07 -16.58 2.63
N LYS A 230 2.27 -16.94 3.06
CA LYS A 230 3.52 -16.35 2.60
C LYS A 230 4.46 -17.44 2.07
N ASN A 231 5.25 -17.08 1.03
CA ASN A 231 6.22 -17.97 0.41
C ASN A 231 5.59 -19.33 0.05
N ASN A 232 4.49 -19.30 -0.68
CA ASN A 232 3.71 -20.47 -1.04
C ASN A 232 3.26 -21.28 0.19
N ALA A 233 2.64 -20.59 1.16
CA ALA A 233 2.16 -21.11 2.43
C ALA A 233 3.21 -21.85 3.30
N ARG A 234 4.50 -21.53 3.14
CA ARG A 234 5.55 -22.02 4.06
C ARG A 234 5.39 -21.48 5.48
N TYR A 235 4.74 -20.33 5.61
CA TYR A 235 4.30 -19.77 6.87
C TYR A 235 3.10 -18.84 6.63
N PHE A 236 2.44 -18.45 7.72
CA PHE A 236 1.27 -17.59 7.68
C PHE A 236 1.51 -16.31 8.48
N GLU A 237 0.94 -15.21 8.01
CA GLU A 237 0.82 -13.96 8.75
C GLU A 237 -0.63 -13.76 9.16
N LEU A 238 -0.84 -13.42 10.42
CA LEU A 238 -2.11 -12.93 10.93
C LEU A 238 -2.14 -11.41 10.79
N CYS A 239 -3.17 -10.90 10.12
CA CYS A 239 -3.40 -9.48 9.97
C CYS A 239 -4.73 -9.14 10.65
N ILE A 240 -4.68 -8.41 11.76
CA ILE A 240 -5.83 -8.02 12.57
C ILE A 240 -6.14 -6.56 12.26
N ILE A 241 -7.33 -6.29 11.77
CA ILE A 241 -7.85 -4.95 11.55
C ILE A 241 -8.82 -4.66 12.70
N TYR A 242 -8.53 -3.62 13.45
CA TYR A 242 -9.25 -3.29 14.68
C TYR A 242 -9.49 -1.79 14.79
N THR A 243 -10.50 -1.41 15.53
CA THR A 243 -10.83 -0.04 15.90
C THR A 243 -10.46 0.21 17.35
N THR A 244 -9.88 1.35 17.64
CA THR A 244 -9.55 1.83 18.99
C THR A 244 -9.79 3.33 19.09
N SER A 245 -9.94 3.84 20.29
CA SER A 245 -10.01 5.29 20.55
C SER A 245 -8.65 5.94 20.29
N CYS A 246 -8.66 7.16 19.77
CA CYS A 246 -7.46 7.99 19.66
C CYS A 246 -6.99 8.44 21.03
N GLU A 247 -5.68 8.46 21.26
CA GLU A 247 -5.05 9.03 22.46
C GLU A 247 -4.60 10.48 22.14
N LYS A 248 -5.60 11.36 21.85
CA LYS A 248 -5.30 12.76 21.53
C LYS A 248 -4.66 13.46 22.73
N ILE A 249 -3.61 14.21 22.45
CA ILE A 249 -2.84 14.96 23.43
C ILE A 249 -3.31 16.41 23.40
N ASN A 250 -3.90 16.88 24.50
CA ASN A 250 -4.57 18.19 24.56
C ASN A 250 -3.60 19.38 24.71
N TYR A 251 -2.36 19.15 25.15
CA TYR A 251 -1.38 20.21 25.39
C TYR A 251 -0.48 20.54 24.18
N LEU A 252 -0.79 19.98 22.99
CA LEU A 252 -0.04 20.29 21.76
C LEU A 252 -0.37 21.69 21.26
N ASP A 253 0.65 22.50 21.01
CA ASP A 253 0.51 23.85 20.49
C ASP A 253 0.35 23.83 18.97
N LYS A 254 -0.79 24.34 18.51
CA LYS A 254 -1.13 24.42 17.07
C LYS A 254 -0.32 25.48 16.32
N ASN A 255 0.45 26.33 17.01
CA ASN A 255 1.36 27.30 16.40
C ASN A 255 2.77 26.75 16.25
N GLN A 256 3.05 25.54 16.77
CA GLN A 256 4.34 24.89 16.65
C GLN A 256 4.35 23.86 15.50
N TYR A 257 5.43 23.88 14.73
CA TYR A 257 5.57 23.12 13.50
C TYR A 257 6.87 22.30 13.47
N LEU A 258 6.80 21.11 12.86
CA LEU A 258 7.95 20.31 12.48
C LEU A 258 7.96 20.12 10.95
N GLY A 259 9.02 20.55 10.28
CA GLY A 259 9.27 20.27 8.85
C GLY A 259 10.14 19.05 8.68
N ILE A 260 9.80 18.20 7.72
CA ILE A 260 10.49 16.94 7.44
C ILE A 260 10.81 16.86 5.95
N ASP A 261 12.09 16.74 5.62
CA ASP A 261 12.60 16.33 4.31
C ASP A 261 12.96 14.83 4.34
N LEU A 262 12.49 14.07 3.34
CA LEU A 262 12.68 12.63 3.24
C LEU A 262 13.80 12.27 2.27
N GLY A 263 14.83 11.60 2.77
CA GLY A 263 16.00 11.24 1.97
C GLY A 263 16.42 9.77 2.08
N LEU A 264 17.54 9.41 1.47
CA LEU A 264 18.11 8.06 1.52
C LEU A 264 19.17 7.88 2.59
N ASN A 265 20.14 8.80 2.66
CA ASN A 265 21.21 8.73 3.66
C ASN A 265 20.75 9.32 4.99
N ASN A 266 20.06 10.41 4.90
CA ASN A 266 19.28 11.03 5.96
C ASN A 266 17.82 10.65 5.67
N LEU A 267 17.28 9.69 6.44
CA LEU A 267 15.94 9.17 6.21
C LEU A 267 14.88 10.25 6.43
N MET A 268 15.09 11.04 7.47
CA MET A 268 14.27 12.23 7.79
C MET A 268 15.21 13.31 8.33
N SER A 269 15.23 14.45 7.67
CA SER A 269 15.88 15.67 8.16
C SER A 269 14.79 16.57 8.71
N CYS A 270 14.88 16.90 9.98
CA CYS A 270 13.81 17.52 10.74
C CYS A 270 14.25 18.86 11.31
N ILE A 271 13.43 19.88 11.15
CA ILE A 271 13.58 21.19 11.78
C ILE A 271 12.25 21.62 12.40
N SER A 272 12.30 22.19 13.59
CA SER A 272 11.10 22.63 14.31
C SER A 272 11.16 24.10 14.68
N THR A 273 10.00 24.68 14.97
CA THR A 273 9.89 26.03 15.54
C THR A 273 10.36 26.07 17.00
N THR A 274 10.41 24.90 17.65
CA THR A 274 10.87 24.76 19.05
C THR A 274 11.96 23.69 19.13
N GLY A 275 13.16 24.04 19.52
CA GLY A 275 14.24 23.08 19.68
C GLY A 275 15.14 22.90 18.47
N SER A 276 16.24 22.19 18.66
CA SER A 276 17.31 22.05 17.69
C SER A 276 16.97 21.11 16.54
N PRO A 277 17.54 21.31 15.35
CA PRO A 277 17.34 20.41 14.21
C PRO A 277 17.97 19.03 14.46
N PHE A 278 17.34 18.01 13.89
CA PHE A 278 17.85 16.64 13.99
C PHE A 278 17.67 15.83 12.71
N ILE A 279 18.48 14.81 12.57
CA ILE A 279 18.45 13.90 11.42
C ILE A 279 18.29 12.47 11.89
N ILE A 280 17.31 11.76 11.36
CA ILE A 280 17.22 10.30 11.51
C ILE A 280 18.01 9.65 10.37
N SER A 281 19.08 8.94 10.71
CA SER A 281 19.99 8.36 9.72
C SER A 281 19.33 7.26 8.90
N GLY A 282 19.49 7.26 7.58
CA GLY A 282 19.08 6.17 6.66
C GLY A 282 20.21 5.21 6.31
N ARG A 283 21.44 5.45 6.79
CA ARG A 283 22.64 4.69 6.41
C ARG A 283 22.53 3.20 6.74
N LYS A 284 21.93 2.85 7.90
CA LYS A 284 21.71 1.47 8.32
C LYS A 284 20.77 0.71 7.36
N LEU A 285 19.70 1.37 6.89
CA LEU A 285 18.81 0.81 5.86
C LEU A 285 19.53 0.57 4.54
N LYS A 286 20.36 1.51 4.13
CA LYS A 286 21.15 1.40 2.91
C LYS A 286 22.12 0.23 3.01
N SER A 287 22.82 0.06 4.12
CA SER A 287 23.72 -1.06 4.39
C SER A 287 22.98 -2.41 4.33
N TYR A 288 21.80 -2.52 4.95
CA TYR A 288 20.98 -3.73 4.87
C TYR A 288 20.57 -4.07 3.44
N ASN A 289 20.19 -3.07 2.65
CA ASN A 289 19.81 -3.28 1.25
C ASN A 289 21.01 -3.68 0.39
N GLN A 290 22.20 -3.12 0.62
CA GLN A 290 23.43 -3.49 -0.08
C GLN A 290 23.84 -4.94 0.22
N TRP A 291 23.84 -5.32 1.50
CA TRP A 291 24.09 -6.71 1.89
C TRP A 291 23.08 -7.67 1.26
N TYR A 292 21.78 -7.33 1.34
CA TYR A 292 20.70 -8.11 0.73
C TYR A 292 20.92 -8.31 -0.77
N ASN A 293 21.25 -7.26 -1.50
CA ASN A 293 21.47 -7.34 -2.94
C ASN A 293 22.64 -8.25 -3.31
N LYS A 294 23.76 -8.12 -2.58
CA LYS A 294 24.94 -8.99 -2.79
C LYS A 294 24.61 -10.45 -2.51
N GLU A 295 23.95 -10.74 -1.40
CA GLU A 295 23.65 -12.13 -1.02
C GLU A 295 22.58 -12.77 -1.93
N ILE A 296 21.57 -12.03 -2.36
CA ILE A 296 20.59 -12.53 -3.32
C ILE A 296 21.22 -12.77 -4.69
N ALA A 297 22.13 -11.89 -5.15
CA ALA A 297 22.84 -12.09 -6.41
C ALA A 297 23.71 -13.37 -6.36
N ARG A 298 24.48 -13.55 -5.27
CA ARG A 298 25.28 -14.75 -5.05
C ARG A 298 24.43 -16.04 -5.07
N LEU A 299 23.30 -16.04 -4.35
CA LEU A 299 22.43 -17.22 -4.30
C LEU A 299 21.71 -17.50 -5.63
N LYS A 300 21.39 -16.47 -6.39
CA LYS A 300 20.84 -16.62 -7.73
C LYS A 300 21.87 -17.24 -8.67
N SER A 301 23.09 -16.73 -8.70
CA SER A 301 24.17 -17.29 -9.51
C SER A 301 24.34 -18.80 -9.28
N ILE A 302 24.37 -19.24 -8.02
CA ILE A 302 24.45 -20.68 -7.68
C ILE A 302 23.21 -21.44 -8.15
N SER A 303 22.01 -20.86 -8.04
CA SER A 303 20.77 -21.50 -8.47
C SER A 303 20.68 -21.63 -9.97
N ASP A 304 21.16 -20.63 -10.70
CA ASP A 304 21.13 -20.57 -12.16
C ASP A 304 22.11 -21.60 -12.79
N LEU A 305 23.24 -21.87 -12.14
CA LEU A 305 24.18 -22.91 -12.52
C LEU A 305 23.62 -24.35 -12.34
N ASN A 306 22.70 -24.52 -11.39
CA ASN A 306 22.18 -25.84 -10.99
C ASN A 306 20.76 -26.14 -11.52
N SER A 307 20.15 -25.27 -12.34
CA SER A 307 18.77 -25.47 -12.77
C SER A 307 18.45 -24.69 -14.05
N ASN A 308 17.82 -25.36 -15.01
CA ASN A 308 17.25 -24.75 -16.23
C ASN A 308 16.04 -23.82 -15.92
N SER A 309 15.56 -23.80 -14.70
CA SER A 309 14.45 -22.92 -14.23
C SER A 309 14.79 -22.34 -12.87
N PRO A 310 15.37 -21.13 -12.80
CA PRO A 310 15.77 -20.52 -11.55
C PRO A 310 14.56 -20.28 -10.64
N LYS A 311 14.46 -21.06 -9.57
CA LYS A 311 13.41 -20.91 -8.54
C LYS A 311 13.97 -20.20 -7.33
N ILE A 312 13.14 -19.34 -6.70
CA ILE A 312 13.49 -18.73 -5.43
C ILE A 312 13.63 -19.82 -4.36
N THR A 313 14.83 -20.05 -3.88
CA THR A 313 15.11 -21.08 -2.87
C THR A 313 14.57 -20.72 -1.50
N LYS A 314 14.50 -21.72 -0.59
CA LYS A 314 14.13 -21.49 0.83
C LYS A 314 15.07 -20.46 1.51
N LYS A 315 16.37 -20.51 1.22
CA LYS A 315 17.39 -19.60 1.75
C LYS A 315 17.16 -18.17 1.26
N MET A 316 16.92 -17.97 -0.05
CA MET A 316 16.57 -16.66 -0.62
C MET A 316 15.31 -16.07 0.03
N ASN A 317 14.25 -16.87 0.17
CA ASN A 317 13.01 -16.43 0.82
C ASN A 317 13.23 -15.96 2.27
N ASN A 318 14.05 -16.67 3.04
CA ASN A 318 14.37 -16.29 4.41
C ASN A 318 15.14 -14.95 4.47
N ILE A 319 16.06 -14.73 3.52
CA ILE A 319 16.82 -13.48 3.43
C ILE A 319 15.89 -12.32 3.04
N ILE A 320 15.01 -12.53 2.05
CA ILE A 320 14.00 -11.54 1.64
C ILE A 320 13.13 -11.14 2.84
N GLN A 321 12.62 -12.13 3.58
CA GLN A 321 11.80 -11.90 4.75
C GLN A 321 12.55 -11.15 5.85
N LYS A 322 13.77 -11.57 6.18
CA LYS A 322 14.62 -10.94 7.19
C LYS A 322 14.88 -9.45 6.86
N ARG A 323 15.22 -9.18 5.59
CA ARG A 323 15.40 -7.81 5.08
C ARG A 323 14.12 -6.99 5.21
N ASN A 324 12.98 -7.52 4.74
CA ASN A 324 11.71 -6.80 4.77
C ASN A 324 11.28 -6.46 6.20
N ASN A 325 11.45 -7.40 7.14
CA ASN A 325 11.13 -7.18 8.54
C ASN A 325 12.03 -6.10 9.17
N ARG A 326 13.33 -6.10 8.87
CA ARG A 326 14.27 -5.07 9.35
C ARG A 326 13.92 -3.68 8.83
N VAL A 327 13.60 -3.57 7.53
CA VAL A 327 13.18 -2.30 6.92
C VAL A 327 11.88 -1.81 7.56
N GLU A 328 10.90 -2.68 7.74
CA GLU A 328 9.61 -2.33 8.34
C GLU A 328 9.76 -1.89 9.81
N ASP A 329 10.60 -2.58 10.59
CA ASP A 329 10.89 -2.22 11.98
C ASP A 329 11.60 -0.87 12.07
N TYR A 330 12.60 -0.65 11.22
CA TYR A 330 13.33 0.62 11.15
C TYR A 330 12.38 1.80 10.84
N MET A 331 11.51 1.65 9.82
CA MET A 331 10.53 2.67 9.45
C MET A 331 9.55 2.97 10.59
N ARG A 332 9.13 1.94 11.33
CA ARG A 332 8.21 2.09 12.46
C ARG A 332 8.85 2.82 13.62
N LYS A 333 10.08 2.43 13.99
CA LYS A 333 10.86 3.10 15.04
C LYS A 333 11.16 4.55 14.68
N SER A 334 11.57 4.81 13.43
CA SER A 334 11.82 6.17 12.95
C SER A 334 10.60 7.08 13.04
N ALA A 335 9.43 6.59 12.59
CA ALA A 335 8.19 7.37 12.70
C ALA A 335 7.81 7.63 14.17
N ARG A 336 7.99 6.63 15.05
CA ARG A 336 7.72 6.79 16.50
C ARG A 336 8.64 7.83 17.13
N MET A 337 9.93 7.84 16.78
CA MET A 337 10.89 8.84 17.29
C MET A 337 10.45 10.28 16.94
N VAL A 338 9.98 10.51 15.71
CA VAL A 338 9.46 11.83 15.30
C VAL A 338 8.24 12.22 16.13
N ILE A 339 7.29 11.31 16.32
CA ILE A 339 6.08 11.58 17.11
C ILE A 339 6.42 11.86 18.58
N ASN A 340 7.32 11.07 19.17
CA ASN A 340 7.76 11.31 20.56
C ASN A 340 8.40 12.69 20.68
N TYR A 341 9.27 13.07 19.74
CA TYR A 341 9.85 14.42 19.71
C TYR A 341 8.77 15.52 19.66
N CYS A 342 7.74 15.34 18.82
CA CYS A 342 6.64 16.31 18.75
C CYS A 342 5.88 16.41 20.08
N ILE A 343 5.62 15.28 20.74
CA ILE A 343 4.92 15.24 22.03
C ILE A 343 5.75 15.94 23.11
N GLU A 344 7.05 15.62 23.21
CA GLU A 344 7.99 16.19 24.18
C GLU A 344 8.16 17.71 24.01
N ASN A 345 8.13 18.20 22.74
CA ASN A 345 8.28 19.62 22.41
C ASN A 345 6.94 20.33 22.16
N LYS A 346 5.80 19.71 22.51
CA LYS A 346 4.44 20.26 22.35
C LYS A 346 4.08 20.69 20.93
N ILE A 347 4.67 20.06 19.91
CA ILE A 347 4.46 20.42 18.50
C ILE A 347 3.14 19.86 17.99
N GLY A 348 2.26 20.75 17.54
CA GLY A 348 0.92 20.40 17.06
C GLY A 348 0.80 20.17 15.55
N ASN A 349 1.84 20.48 14.75
CA ASN A 349 1.78 20.34 13.30
C ASN A 349 3.05 19.67 12.74
N ILE A 350 2.86 18.72 11.81
CA ILE A 350 3.94 18.11 11.04
C ILE A 350 3.70 18.37 9.56
N VAL A 351 4.72 18.88 8.88
CA VAL A 351 4.74 19.09 7.43
C VAL A 351 5.81 18.19 6.81
N VAL A 352 5.41 17.31 5.88
CA VAL A 352 6.33 16.37 5.23
C VAL A 352 6.44 16.71 3.74
N GLY A 353 7.67 16.88 3.27
CA GLY A 353 7.96 17.05 1.86
C GLY A 353 7.61 15.80 1.05
N TYR A 354 7.01 15.98 -0.12
CA TYR A 354 6.79 14.90 -1.05
C TYR A 354 6.90 15.37 -2.51
N ASN A 355 7.33 14.45 -3.37
CA ASN A 355 7.30 14.64 -4.81
C ASN A 355 6.42 13.57 -5.46
N LYS A 356 5.38 13.99 -6.21
CA LYS A 356 4.34 13.13 -6.75
C LYS A 356 4.88 12.09 -7.74
N ASP A 357 5.85 12.46 -8.57
CA ASP A 357 6.37 11.65 -9.67
C ASP A 357 7.82 11.17 -9.47
N PHE A 358 8.38 11.40 -8.30
CA PHE A 358 9.78 11.14 -7.97
C PHE A 358 10.28 9.73 -8.30
N LYS A 359 9.39 8.71 -8.32
CA LYS A 359 9.78 7.32 -8.62
C LYS A 359 9.53 6.88 -10.06
N ARG A 360 8.81 7.65 -10.88
CA ARG A 360 8.40 7.19 -12.22
C ARG A 360 9.47 7.42 -13.30
N ASN A 361 10.27 8.48 -13.18
CA ASN A 361 11.26 8.90 -14.19
C ASN A 361 12.64 9.20 -13.62
N ILE A 362 13.01 8.58 -12.48
CA ILE A 362 14.32 8.82 -11.89
C ILE A 362 15.39 8.12 -12.71
N ASN A 363 16.24 8.87 -13.37
CA ASN A 363 17.50 8.41 -13.94
C ASN A 363 18.69 9.11 -13.24
N ILE A 364 18.94 8.73 -11.98
CA ILE A 364 20.07 9.22 -11.17
C ILE A 364 21.22 8.19 -11.13
N GLY A 365 21.27 7.33 -12.17
CA GLY A 365 22.24 6.25 -12.29
C GLY A 365 21.80 4.95 -11.62
N LYS A 366 22.23 3.81 -12.20
CA LYS A 366 21.80 2.44 -11.85
C LYS A 366 21.86 2.13 -10.35
N LYS A 367 22.94 2.53 -9.67
CA LYS A 367 23.19 2.29 -8.24
C LYS A 367 22.26 3.12 -7.33
N ASN A 368 22.03 4.38 -7.69
CA ASN A 368 21.15 5.26 -6.94
C ASN A 368 19.69 4.87 -7.12
N ASN A 369 19.25 4.55 -8.36
CA ASN A 369 17.91 4.06 -8.63
C ASN A 369 17.57 2.83 -7.79
N GLN A 370 18.50 1.85 -7.69
CA GLN A 370 18.32 0.66 -6.87
C GLN A 370 18.11 1.00 -5.38
N ASN A 371 18.89 1.93 -4.83
CA ASN A 371 18.76 2.37 -3.44
C ASN A 371 17.41 3.07 -3.18
N PHE A 372 16.96 3.92 -4.12
CA PHE A 372 15.68 4.63 -4.00
C PHE A 372 14.47 3.70 -4.04
N VAL A 373 14.47 2.71 -4.95
CA VAL A 373 13.36 1.76 -5.08
C VAL A 373 13.22 0.90 -3.81
N GLN A 374 14.32 0.61 -3.14
CA GLN A 374 14.33 -0.30 -1.99
C GLN A 374 13.98 0.36 -0.64
N ILE A 375 13.96 1.69 -0.55
CA ILE A 375 13.50 2.41 0.66
C ILE A 375 12.07 2.90 0.42
N PRO A 376 11.06 2.36 1.12
CA PRO A 376 9.66 2.67 0.86
C PRO A 376 9.24 3.99 1.56
N LEU A 377 9.68 5.16 1.05
CA LEU A 377 9.36 6.48 1.60
C LEU A 377 7.84 6.73 1.75
N PHE A 378 7.04 6.20 0.82
CA PHE A 378 5.58 6.27 0.94
C PHE A 378 5.06 5.59 2.22
N LYS A 379 5.65 4.46 2.63
CA LYS A 379 5.23 3.77 3.86
C LYS A 379 5.55 4.59 5.12
N ILE A 380 6.64 5.35 5.13
CA ILE A 380 6.96 6.18 6.30
C ILE A 380 5.99 7.35 6.41
N ARG A 381 5.61 7.99 5.28
CA ARG A 381 4.56 9.02 5.27
C ARG A 381 3.24 8.47 5.81
N GLN A 382 2.80 7.29 5.35
CA GLN A 382 1.59 6.66 5.88
C GLN A 382 1.69 6.37 7.38
N LYS A 383 2.89 5.97 7.88
CA LYS A 383 3.10 5.73 9.32
C LYS A 383 3.03 7.02 10.14
N LEU A 384 3.64 8.09 9.66
CA LEU A 384 3.52 9.39 10.29
C LEU A 384 2.07 9.86 10.30
N LYS A 385 1.37 9.78 9.16
CA LYS A 385 -0.02 10.22 9.03
C LYS A 385 -0.95 9.57 10.06
N TYR A 386 -0.94 8.22 10.18
CA TYR A 386 -1.83 7.55 11.14
C TYR A 386 -1.43 7.79 12.59
N LEU A 387 -0.12 7.95 12.88
CA LEU A 387 0.33 8.29 14.22
C LEU A 387 -0.07 9.72 14.60
N CYS A 388 0.03 10.66 13.67
CA CYS A 388 -0.46 12.03 13.87
C CYS A 388 -1.96 12.04 14.19
N GLU A 389 -2.77 11.32 13.40
CA GLU A 389 -4.21 11.17 13.64
C GLU A 389 -4.49 10.58 15.03
N TYR A 390 -3.72 9.56 15.44
CA TYR A 390 -3.86 8.89 16.73
C TYR A 390 -3.58 9.82 17.93
N TYR A 391 -2.56 10.69 17.82
CA TYR A 391 -2.14 11.60 18.89
C TYR A 391 -2.71 13.04 18.78
N GLY A 392 -3.48 13.33 17.74
CA GLY A 392 -4.08 14.66 17.54
C GLY A 392 -3.11 15.71 16.98
N ILE A 393 -2.04 15.28 16.29
CA ILE A 393 -1.11 16.14 15.57
C ILE A 393 -1.67 16.39 14.16
N ASN A 394 -1.65 17.61 13.67
CA ASN A 394 -2.03 17.94 12.31
C ASN A 394 -0.93 17.46 11.34
N TYR A 395 -1.31 16.73 10.29
CA TYR A 395 -0.40 16.21 9.28
C TYR A 395 -0.68 16.85 7.91
N LYS A 396 0.33 17.48 7.31
CA LYS A 396 0.25 18.04 5.97
C LYS A 396 1.38 17.50 5.09
N GLU A 397 1.08 17.18 3.83
CA GLU A 397 2.07 16.90 2.81
C GLU A 397 2.27 18.14 1.93
N GLN A 398 3.52 18.56 1.74
CA GLN A 398 3.89 19.70 0.91
C GLN A 398 4.74 19.24 -0.26
N GLU A 399 4.40 19.73 -1.45
CA GLU A 399 5.20 19.52 -2.65
C GLU A 399 6.57 20.21 -2.48
N GLU A 400 7.68 19.45 -2.78
CA GLU A 400 9.05 19.83 -2.40
C GLU A 400 9.90 20.38 -3.56
N SER A 401 9.31 20.72 -4.72
CA SER A 401 10.08 21.30 -5.83
C SER A 401 10.83 22.56 -5.40
N TYR A 402 12.08 22.62 -5.79
CA TYR A 402 13.02 23.72 -5.54
C TYR A 402 13.39 24.02 -4.08
N THR A 403 12.83 23.33 -3.11
CA THR A 403 13.13 23.55 -1.67
C THR A 403 14.60 23.29 -1.30
N SER A 404 15.28 22.39 -2.00
CA SER A 404 16.70 22.11 -1.81
C SER A 404 17.65 23.07 -2.54
N LYS A 405 17.12 23.85 -3.52
CA LYS A 405 17.90 24.86 -4.25
C LYS A 405 17.81 26.24 -3.61
N SER A 406 16.62 26.60 -3.12
CA SER A 406 16.35 27.89 -2.49
C SER A 406 17.08 28.03 -1.17
N SER A 407 17.67 29.19 -0.89
CA SER A 407 18.18 29.50 0.45
C SER A 407 17.03 29.89 1.38
N PHE A 408 16.95 29.24 2.53
CA PHE A 408 16.03 29.64 3.59
C PHE A 408 16.42 30.98 4.21
N LEU A 409 17.73 31.21 4.43
CA LEU A 409 18.22 32.43 5.08
C LEU A 409 18.02 33.69 4.25
N SER A 410 18.21 33.61 2.94
CA SER A 410 18.00 34.73 2.00
C SER A 410 16.54 34.79 1.51
N GLN A 411 15.66 33.91 1.96
CA GLN A 411 14.26 33.87 1.57
C GLN A 411 14.04 33.77 0.06
N ASP A 412 14.90 33.03 -0.66
CA ASP A 412 14.77 32.85 -2.09
C ASP A 412 13.35 32.37 -2.48
N PRO A 413 12.84 32.70 -3.66
CA PRO A 413 11.57 32.18 -4.14
C PRO A 413 11.58 30.65 -4.20
N ILE A 414 10.45 30.04 -3.89
CA ILE A 414 10.25 28.58 -4.00
C ILE A 414 9.10 28.34 -4.99
N PRO A 415 9.38 28.33 -6.31
CA PRO A 415 8.34 28.12 -7.31
C PRO A 415 7.77 26.71 -7.25
N ASP A 416 6.53 26.54 -7.73
CA ASP A 416 5.96 25.24 -7.98
C ASP A 416 6.50 24.63 -9.27
N TYR A 417 6.50 23.28 -9.36
CA TYR A 417 7.01 22.57 -10.57
C TYR A 417 6.29 23.01 -11.86
N LYS A 418 5.06 23.49 -11.75
CA LYS A 418 4.24 23.96 -12.89
C LYS A 418 4.60 25.37 -13.35
N ASP A 419 5.21 26.17 -12.50
CA ASP A 419 5.50 27.58 -12.76
C ASP A 419 6.77 27.78 -13.58
N ILE A 420 7.63 26.74 -13.66
CA ILE A 420 8.85 26.80 -14.49
C ILE A 420 8.59 26.02 -15.78
N PRO A 421 8.75 26.69 -16.95
CA PRO A 421 8.58 26.05 -18.24
C PRO A 421 9.52 24.86 -18.43
N LYS A 422 9.12 23.89 -19.23
CA LYS A 422 9.92 22.67 -19.46
C LYS A 422 11.19 23.01 -20.23
N LYS A 423 12.33 22.48 -19.78
CA LYS A 423 13.62 22.59 -20.46
C LYS A 423 13.48 22.16 -21.94
N GLY A 424 13.90 23.06 -22.88
CA GLY A 424 13.79 22.81 -24.30
C GLY A 424 12.54 23.42 -24.97
N THR A 425 11.65 24.10 -24.22
CA THR A 425 10.56 24.90 -24.79
C THR A 425 10.97 26.37 -24.96
N ILE A 426 10.27 27.10 -25.85
CA ILE A 426 10.50 28.51 -26.06
C ILE A 426 10.27 29.30 -24.77
N GLU A 427 9.24 28.94 -24.02
CA GLU A 427 8.93 29.56 -22.72
C GLU A 427 10.08 29.37 -21.72
N TYR A 428 10.78 28.21 -21.76
CA TYR A 428 11.95 27.98 -20.92
C TYR A 428 13.14 28.86 -21.32
N ILE A 429 13.34 29.07 -22.63
CA ILE A 429 14.39 29.95 -23.14
C ILE A 429 14.11 31.38 -22.72
N ILE A 430 12.87 31.86 -22.87
CA ILE A 430 12.44 33.19 -22.45
C ILE A 430 12.58 33.32 -20.92
N TYR A 431 12.11 32.37 -20.14
CA TYR A 431 12.24 32.33 -18.69
C TYR A 431 13.70 32.42 -18.23
N ASN A 432 14.60 31.66 -18.85
CA ASN A 432 16.03 31.72 -18.56
C ASN A 432 16.68 33.02 -19.02
N SER A 433 16.27 33.58 -20.17
CA SER A 433 16.82 34.86 -20.67
C SER A 433 16.42 36.04 -19.79
N ILE A 434 15.19 36.02 -19.26
CA ILE A 434 14.72 37.02 -18.29
C ILE A 434 15.45 36.84 -16.94
N SER A 435 15.58 35.60 -16.47
CA SER A 435 16.26 35.29 -15.20
C SER A 435 17.78 35.56 -15.23
N ASN A 436 18.40 35.55 -16.41
CA ASN A 436 19.84 35.82 -16.59
C ASN A 436 20.18 37.29 -16.99
N LYS A 437 19.16 38.10 -17.36
CA LYS A 437 19.41 39.49 -17.80
C LYS A 437 19.99 40.37 -16.70
N ASP A 438 19.72 40.05 -15.41
CA ASP A 438 20.19 40.87 -14.28
C ASP A 438 21.39 40.25 -13.55
N ASN A 439 22.12 39.28 -14.13
CA ASN A 439 23.18 38.51 -13.43
C ASN A 439 22.77 37.98 -12.04
N GLN A 440 21.48 37.98 -11.73
CA GLN A 440 20.91 37.42 -10.50
C GLN A 440 20.48 35.99 -10.76
N THR A 441 21.22 35.06 -10.21
CA THR A 441 20.70 33.66 -10.10
C THR A 441 19.44 33.66 -9.26
N LEU A 442 18.39 32.98 -9.75
CA LEU A 442 17.11 32.84 -9.03
C LEU A 442 17.29 32.38 -7.55
N PHE A 443 18.42 31.77 -7.26
CA PHE A 443 18.77 31.25 -5.94
C PHE A 443 20.09 31.86 -5.48
N SER A 444 20.07 32.43 -4.27
CA SER A 444 21.22 33.08 -3.62
C SER A 444 22.23 32.12 -3.02
N GLY A 445 21.97 30.82 -3.09
CA GLY A 445 22.88 29.82 -2.53
C GLY A 445 23.06 28.58 -3.38
N THR A 446 24.09 27.81 -3.09
CA THR A 446 24.41 26.57 -3.82
C THR A 446 24.79 25.43 -2.86
N ARG A 447 24.50 24.20 -3.28
CA ARG A 447 24.97 22.99 -2.59
C ARG A 447 26.43 22.72 -2.98
N ILE A 448 27.37 23.04 -2.11
CA ILE A 448 28.81 22.88 -2.36
C ILE A 448 29.22 21.40 -2.33
N SER A 449 28.75 20.68 -1.33
CA SER A 449 29.03 19.27 -1.19
C SER A 449 27.82 18.54 -0.58
N ARG A 450 27.97 17.22 -0.42
CA ARG A 450 26.92 16.44 0.21
C ARG A 450 26.73 16.87 1.66
N GLY A 451 25.51 17.35 1.97
CA GLY A 451 25.16 17.82 3.33
C GLY A 451 25.56 19.27 3.62
N LEU A 452 26.25 19.96 2.72
CA LEU A 452 26.69 21.34 2.90
C LEU A 452 26.09 22.26 1.83
N TYR A 453 25.43 23.31 2.28
CA TYR A 453 24.85 24.37 1.46
C TYR A 453 25.46 25.71 1.87
N LYS A 454 25.85 26.54 0.92
CA LYS A 454 26.34 27.90 1.14
C LYS A 454 25.32 28.91 0.63
N ASP A 455 24.88 29.80 1.50
CA ASP A 455 24.18 31.03 1.14
C ASP A 455 25.24 32.09 0.81
N HIS A 456 25.28 32.52 -0.45
CA HIS A 456 26.30 33.50 -0.91
C HIS A 456 25.97 34.91 -0.44
N ASN A 457 24.67 35.30 -0.37
CA ASN A 457 24.25 36.63 0.07
C ASN A 457 24.54 36.88 1.54
N LYS A 458 24.40 35.85 2.38
CA LYS A 458 24.68 35.92 3.83
C LYS A 458 26.09 35.46 4.17
N ASN A 459 26.82 34.87 3.20
CA ASN A 459 28.10 34.19 3.39
C ASN A 459 28.10 33.16 4.54
N LEU A 460 27.01 32.41 4.67
CA LEU A 460 26.82 31.43 5.74
C LEU A 460 26.70 30.00 5.18
N PHE A 461 27.15 29.05 5.98
CA PHE A 461 27.01 27.62 5.70
C PHE A 461 25.91 27.01 6.55
N LEU A 462 25.13 26.11 5.96
CA LEU A 462 24.10 25.34 6.65
C LEU A 462 24.03 23.91 6.13
N ASN A 463 23.37 23.04 6.91
CA ASN A 463 23.14 21.69 6.48
C ASN A 463 22.12 21.71 5.32
N ALA A 464 22.49 21.13 4.16
CA ALA A 464 21.69 21.19 2.94
C ALA A 464 20.32 20.50 3.08
N ASP A 465 20.23 19.40 3.86
CA ASP A 465 18.99 18.65 4.03
C ASP A 465 18.07 19.33 5.08
N ILE A 466 18.67 20.05 6.06
CA ILE A 466 17.93 20.92 7.00
C ILE A 466 17.41 22.16 6.27
N ASN A 467 18.19 22.76 5.35
CA ASN A 467 17.71 23.84 4.47
C ASN A 467 16.45 23.40 3.68
N GLY A 468 16.48 22.19 3.11
CA GLY A 468 15.33 21.62 2.43
C GLY A 468 14.11 21.49 3.35
N ALA A 469 14.28 20.95 4.55
CA ALA A 469 13.20 20.81 5.53
C ALA A 469 12.62 22.17 5.98
N ALA A 470 13.46 23.19 6.16
CA ALA A 470 13.05 24.55 6.50
C ALA A 470 12.24 25.19 5.36
N ASN A 471 12.67 25.03 4.11
CA ASN A 471 11.96 25.53 2.94
C ASN A 471 10.63 24.80 2.72
N ILE A 472 10.51 23.51 3.03
CA ILE A 472 9.23 22.78 3.04
C ILE A 472 8.24 23.44 4.02
N LEU A 473 8.69 23.80 5.22
CA LEU A 473 7.86 24.55 6.17
C LEU A 473 7.47 25.92 5.63
N ARG A 474 8.44 26.69 5.14
CA ARG A 474 8.21 28.03 4.58
C ARG A 474 7.18 27.98 3.45
N LYS A 475 7.32 27.03 2.52
CA LYS A 475 6.37 26.83 1.40
C LYS A 475 4.97 26.45 1.88
N SER A 476 4.89 25.71 3.00
CA SER A 476 3.62 25.20 3.54
C SER A 476 2.84 26.22 4.37
N THR A 477 3.53 27.06 5.14
CA THR A 477 2.90 27.92 6.14
C THR A 477 2.80 29.38 5.71
N ASN A 478 3.77 29.87 4.95
CA ASN A 478 3.96 31.28 4.58
C ASN A 478 3.81 32.24 5.80
N ASN A 479 4.29 31.80 6.98
CA ASN A 479 4.13 32.48 8.27
C ASN A 479 5.46 33.06 8.73
N LYS A 480 5.49 34.37 9.00
CA LYS A 480 6.67 35.14 9.43
C LYS A 480 7.19 34.69 10.81
N GLU A 481 6.31 34.31 11.72
CA GLU A 481 6.69 33.83 13.06
C GLU A 481 7.40 32.46 12.98
N VAL A 482 6.87 31.56 12.15
CA VAL A 482 7.50 30.26 11.86
C VAL A 482 8.89 30.46 11.26
N TYR A 483 9.02 31.39 10.30
CA TYR A 483 10.31 31.75 9.72
C TYR A 483 11.29 32.25 10.77
N ASN A 484 10.90 33.22 11.62
CA ASN A 484 11.75 33.80 12.65
C ASN A 484 12.19 32.78 13.69
N SER A 485 11.34 31.86 14.06
CA SER A 485 11.66 30.78 14.99
C SER A 485 12.70 29.81 14.42
N ILE A 486 12.51 29.38 13.15
CA ILE A 486 13.46 28.50 12.47
C ILE A 486 14.82 29.19 12.22
N ARG A 487 14.82 30.50 11.88
CA ARG A 487 16.05 31.27 11.65
C ARG A 487 17.01 31.24 12.84
N LYS A 488 16.51 31.10 14.07
CA LYS A 488 17.34 31.03 15.27
C LYS A 488 18.13 29.72 15.36
N THR A 489 17.58 28.62 14.85
CA THR A 489 18.15 27.25 15.02
C THR A 489 18.71 26.63 13.76
N ILE A 490 18.42 27.19 12.57
CA ILE A 490 18.82 26.56 11.28
C ILE A 490 20.34 26.42 11.10
N LEU A 491 21.11 27.30 11.73
CA LEU A 491 22.58 27.27 11.70
C LEU A 491 23.17 26.26 12.69
N GLU A 492 22.36 25.72 13.60
CA GLU A 492 22.82 24.70 14.54
C GLU A 492 23.21 23.42 13.81
N TYR A 493 24.23 22.74 14.31
CA TYR A 493 24.61 21.45 13.77
C TYR A 493 23.54 20.39 14.14
N PRO A 494 22.90 19.74 13.17
CA PRO A 494 21.80 18.84 13.47
C PRO A 494 22.26 17.59 14.22
N LYS A 495 21.56 17.23 15.29
CA LYS A 495 21.79 16.00 16.04
C LYS A 495 21.43 14.79 15.18
N VAL A 496 22.39 13.88 14.96
CA VAL A 496 22.15 12.65 14.20
C VAL A 496 21.64 11.54 15.11
N LEU A 497 20.38 11.15 14.94
CA LEU A 497 19.73 10.09 15.70
C LEU A 497 19.90 8.74 14.98
N LYS A 498 20.37 7.75 15.71
CA LYS A 498 20.48 6.36 15.25
C LYS A 498 19.27 5.57 15.75
N VAL A 499 18.61 4.87 14.85
CA VAL A 499 17.50 3.96 15.22
C VAL A 499 18.11 2.64 15.70
N ALA A 500 17.79 2.24 16.92
CA ALA A 500 18.25 1.03 17.57
C ALA A 500 17.71 -0.27 16.92
#